data_13b43da046e53495945d6eb084b0f4ae
#
_entry.id   13b43da046e53495945d6eb084b0f4ae
#
_cell.length_a   1.000
_cell.length_b   1.000
_cell.length_c   1.000
_cell.angle_alpha   90.00
_cell.angle_beta   90.00
_cell.angle_gamma   90.00
#
_symmetry.space_group_name_H-M   'P 1'
#
loop_
_entity.id
_entity.type
_entity.pdbx_description
1 polymer ?
#
loop_
_entity_poly.entity_id
_entity_poly.type
_entity_poly.pdbx_seq_one_letter_code
_entity_poly.pdbx_strand_id
1 'polypeptide(L)'
;MFGRNSKKDKVTLSEDAYKKARRFFKFLKPYRSVYLVGWLFLILSSITSMLFPALMGQLLGTNGDEKPIVDIPNVDLTNINTILIVMLVVFGAQAVFSFIRIVLFNHVTERALKDLKSKAFDRLIKYPIDFFNRNKVGELSSRIATDINLLQETLNTTIAEFFRQFITIIIALGFILMVSWELALWMLAVVPVLAISAIIFGRYIRKLSKAAQNESASSNAILEEVLTGIVNVKAFTNEQYEINRYGSRIKNILKLNIKSGIMRGAFVSFIIFGMFGGVAFVIWKAKGMQGEGLITSAEFTAFILYTIFLGASFAAVPDLYAKIQKAIGSTEHLMDLLEEDVESAEGNLLTDFKGAVEFKSVSFAFPQRKEIQVLNEISFKCAPGHTTALVGSSGAGKTTISALLLKFYNVDKGAILFDGIDVKDIATESLRSNIAVVPQEVILFGGTVKENILYGKTEATDEEVMEAAKKANAYDFIMSFPDQFDTMVGDRGIQLSGGQKQRVAIARAVLKDPKILILDEATSALDTESEKLVQDALDKLMINRTSFVIAHRLSTIRNADNILVLENGKIVDQGKHDELIAKTDGVYHKLNNMQLS
;
A
#
# COMPACT_ATOMS: atom_id res chain seq x y z
N MET A 1 -12.17 -14.42 -28.22
CA MET A 1 -11.05 -15.34 -28.56
C MET A 1 -9.77 -14.80 -27.96
N PHE A 2 -9.49 -15.10 -26.68
CA PHE A 2 -8.25 -14.75 -26.00
C PHE A 2 -7.79 -15.98 -25.22
N GLY A 3 -7.02 -16.83 -25.93
CA GLY A 3 -6.29 -17.91 -25.33
C GLY A 3 -5.02 -17.37 -24.67
N ARG A 4 -5.01 -17.18 -23.36
CA ARG A 4 -3.79 -16.95 -22.59
C ARG A 4 -3.34 -18.29 -22.01
N ASN A 5 -2.28 -18.83 -22.56
CA ASN A 5 -1.54 -19.98 -22.06
C ASN A 5 -1.24 -19.82 -20.56
N SER A 6 -1.99 -20.53 -19.74
CA SER A 6 -1.66 -20.71 -18.32
C SER A 6 -0.48 -21.69 -18.23
N LYS A 7 0.74 -21.18 -18.31
CA LYS A 7 1.91 -21.89 -17.80
C LYS A 7 1.70 -22.08 -16.30
N LYS A 8 1.86 -23.32 -15.84
CA LYS A 8 1.82 -23.74 -14.44
C LYS A 8 2.75 -22.84 -13.62
N ASP A 9 2.21 -21.84 -12.96
CA ASP A 9 2.94 -21.08 -11.94
C ASP A 9 3.17 -22.01 -10.74
N LYS A 10 4.32 -22.69 -10.76
CA LYS A 10 4.99 -23.03 -9.52
C LYS A 10 5.27 -21.68 -8.85
N VAL A 11 4.75 -21.46 -7.67
CA VAL A 11 5.19 -20.36 -6.78
C VAL A 11 6.58 -20.74 -6.27
N THR A 12 7.56 -20.76 -7.16
CA THR A 12 8.95 -20.55 -6.83
C THR A 12 9.09 -19.04 -6.83
N LEU A 13 9.33 -18.45 -5.65
CA LEU A 13 9.76 -17.04 -5.57
C LEU A 13 10.88 -16.88 -6.60
N SER A 14 10.77 -15.82 -7.41
CA SER A 14 11.80 -15.50 -8.40
C SER A 14 13.12 -15.24 -7.67
N GLU A 15 14.26 -15.48 -8.33
CA GLU A 15 15.56 -15.05 -7.77
C GLU A 15 15.55 -13.53 -7.46
N ASP A 16 14.74 -12.77 -8.20
CA ASP A 16 14.54 -11.35 -7.98
C ASP A 16 13.82 -11.04 -6.66
N ALA A 17 12.85 -11.87 -6.23
CA ALA A 17 12.20 -11.69 -4.93
C ALA A 17 13.19 -11.77 -3.77
N TYR A 18 14.14 -12.72 -3.82
CA TYR A 18 15.20 -12.82 -2.81
C TYR A 18 16.18 -11.64 -2.86
N LYS A 19 16.54 -11.17 -4.07
CA LYS A 19 17.39 -9.97 -4.23
C LYS A 19 16.70 -8.73 -3.66
N LYS A 20 15.41 -8.55 -3.94
CA LYS A 20 14.60 -7.45 -3.41
C LYS A 20 14.41 -7.55 -1.90
N ALA A 21 14.11 -8.74 -1.36
CA ALA A 21 14.06 -8.96 0.08
C ALA A 21 15.40 -8.60 0.76
N ARG A 22 16.55 -8.91 0.11
CA ARG A 22 17.86 -8.49 0.61
C ARG A 22 18.02 -6.96 0.65
N ARG A 23 17.41 -6.23 -0.28
CA ARG A 23 17.45 -4.76 -0.26
C ARG A 23 16.67 -4.17 0.92
N PHE A 24 15.63 -4.85 1.39
CA PHE A 24 14.91 -4.46 2.59
C PHE A 24 15.80 -4.41 3.84
N PHE A 25 16.81 -5.29 3.94
CA PHE A 25 17.78 -5.27 5.06
C PHE A 25 18.58 -3.97 5.14
N LYS A 26 18.58 -3.11 4.09
CA LYS A 26 19.16 -1.77 4.17
C LYS A 26 18.47 -0.91 5.23
N PHE A 27 17.16 -1.12 5.46
CA PHE A 27 16.41 -0.41 6.51
C PHE A 27 16.76 -0.89 7.92
N LEU A 28 17.26 -2.13 8.07
CA LEU A 28 17.75 -2.66 9.34
C LEU A 28 19.20 -2.25 9.62
N LYS A 29 19.97 -1.85 8.60
CA LYS A 29 21.40 -1.52 8.72
C LYS A 29 21.71 -0.44 9.78
N PRO A 30 20.93 0.65 9.92
CA PRO A 30 21.18 1.66 10.96
C PRO A 30 21.05 1.09 12.39
N TYR A 31 20.26 0.03 12.57
CA TYR A 31 19.89 -0.55 13.87
C TYR A 31 20.61 -1.88 14.13
N ARG A 32 21.65 -2.22 13.34
CA ARG A 32 22.33 -3.53 13.37
C ARG A 32 22.90 -3.90 14.74
N SER A 33 23.44 -2.95 15.50
CA SER A 33 24.00 -3.18 16.82
C SER A 33 22.93 -3.66 17.81
N VAL A 34 21.80 -2.97 17.87
CA VAL A 34 20.66 -3.33 18.72
C VAL A 34 20.06 -4.67 18.28
N TYR A 35 19.99 -4.90 16.98
CA TYR A 35 19.50 -6.16 16.41
C TYR A 35 20.40 -7.35 16.77
N LEU A 36 21.74 -7.19 16.72
CA LEU A 36 22.70 -8.23 17.13
C LEU A 36 22.59 -8.55 18.62
N VAL A 37 22.39 -7.53 19.47
CA VAL A 37 22.14 -7.77 20.90
C VAL A 37 20.85 -8.57 21.10
N GLY A 38 19.80 -8.25 20.33
CA GLY A 38 18.55 -9.02 20.33
C GLY A 38 18.76 -10.51 19.96
N TRP A 39 19.62 -10.79 18.97
CA TRP A 39 20.01 -12.14 18.59
C TRP A 39 20.80 -12.87 19.70
N LEU A 40 21.70 -12.18 20.40
CA LEU A 40 22.39 -12.74 21.54
C LEU A 40 21.39 -13.19 22.62
N PHE A 41 20.43 -12.33 22.97
CA PHE A 41 19.40 -12.67 23.95
C PHE A 41 18.43 -13.76 23.45
N LEU A 42 18.20 -13.89 22.15
CA LEU A 42 17.45 -15.00 21.55
C LEU A 42 18.20 -16.33 21.80
N ILE A 43 19.49 -16.37 21.53
CA ILE A 43 20.31 -17.56 21.75
C ILE A 43 20.36 -17.93 23.25
N LEU A 44 20.62 -16.94 24.11
CA LEU A 44 20.64 -17.15 25.55
C LEU A 44 19.30 -17.68 26.08
N SER A 45 18.20 -17.07 25.70
CA SER A 45 16.86 -17.51 26.12
C SER A 45 16.51 -18.90 25.59
N SER A 46 16.98 -19.27 24.38
CA SER A 46 16.73 -20.58 23.78
C SER A 46 17.52 -21.67 24.49
N ILE A 47 18.80 -21.42 24.78
CA ILE A 47 19.67 -22.36 25.54
C ILE A 47 19.11 -22.54 26.95
N THR A 48 18.80 -21.44 27.64
CA THR A 48 18.24 -21.47 29.00
C THR A 48 16.92 -22.25 29.04
N SER A 49 16.06 -22.09 28.03
CA SER A 49 14.81 -22.86 27.90
C SER A 49 15.07 -24.37 27.78
N MET A 50 16.15 -24.77 27.12
CA MET A 50 16.51 -26.18 26.92
C MET A 50 17.16 -26.83 28.13
N LEU A 51 17.52 -26.10 29.18
CA LEU A 51 17.93 -26.66 30.46
C LEU A 51 16.75 -27.25 31.24
N PHE A 52 15.52 -26.78 30.99
CA PHE A 52 14.33 -27.26 31.70
C PHE A 52 14.12 -28.78 31.61
N PRO A 53 14.15 -29.46 30.45
CA PRO A 53 13.98 -30.90 30.37
C PRO A 53 15.02 -31.67 31.16
N ALA A 54 16.26 -31.22 31.12
CA ALA A 54 17.37 -31.88 31.86
C ALA A 54 17.22 -31.73 33.38
N LEU A 55 16.94 -30.50 33.88
CA LEU A 55 16.71 -30.24 35.30
C LEU A 55 15.44 -30.92 35.80
N MET A 56 14.39 -30.98 35.00
CA MET A 56 13.16 -31.71 35.38
C MET A 56 13.38 -33.22 35.39
N GLY A 57 14.17 -33.75 34.45
CA GLY A 57 14.61 -35.14 34.47
C GLY A 57 15.37 -35.47 35.76
N GLN A 58 16.31 -34.60 36.14
CA GLN A 58 17.06 -34.72 37.37
C GLN A 58 16.15 -34.68 38.61
N LEU A 59 15.20 -33.72 38.67
CA LEU A 59 14.27 -33.58 39.79
C LEU A 59 13.40 -34.82 40.03
N LEU A 60 12.89 -35.42 38.93
CA LEU A 60 11.96 -36.56 39.00
C LEU A 60 12.66 -37.93 39.02
N GLY A 61 13.91 -38.00 38.58
CA GLY A 61 14.67 -39.25 38.46
C GLY A 61 15.65 -39.51 39.61
N THR A 62 15.79 -38.59 40.56
CA THR A 62 16.83 -38.70 41.61
C THR A 62 16.45 -39.73 42.69
N ASN A 63 17.14 -40.86 42.69
CA ASN A 63 17.14 -41.81 43.79
C ASN A 63 18.39 -41.66 44.69
N GLY A 64 19.04 -40.49 44.67
CA GLY A 64 20.16 -40.12 45.53
C GLY A 64 21.55 -40.52 45.04
N ASP A 65 21.67 -41.60 44.26
CA ASP A 65 22.99 -42.19 43.89
C ASP A 65 23.35 -42.06 42.40
N GLU A 66 22.49 -41.42 41.57
CA GLU A 66 22.72 -41.28 40.13
C GLU A 66 23.51 -40.01 39.80
N LYS A 67 24.46 -40.10 38.84
CA LYS A 67 25.21 -38.93 38.33
C LYS A 67 24.26 -37.90 37.72
N PRO A 68 24.47 -36.61 38.01
CA PRO A 68 23.64 -35.56 37.46
C PRO A 68 23.76 -35.49 35.91
N ILE A 69 22.64 -35.29 35.22
CA ILE A 69 22.61 -35.08 33.75
C ILE A 69 23.36 -33.82 33.35
N VAL A 70 23.25 -32.78 34.18
CA VAL A 70 23.96 -31.51 34.03
C VAL A 70 24.90 -31.36 35.20
N ASP A 71 26.19 -31.20 34.92
CA ASP A 71 27.20 -30.91 35.93
C ASP A 71 27.42 -29.39 36.00
N ILE A 72 27.06 -28.80 37.15
CA ILE A 72 27.31 -27.37 37.40
C ILE A 72 28.39 -27.29 38.47
N PRO A 73 29.56 -26.69 38.18
CA PRO A 73 30.65 -26.60 39.16
C PRO A 73 30.16 -26.00 40.49
N ASN A 74 30.49 -26.65 41.60
CA ASN A 74 30.15 -26.25 42.97
C ASN A 74 28.64 -26.27 43.33
N VAL A 75 27.79 -26.95 42.55
CA VAL A 75 26.34 -27.07 42.82
C VAL A 75 25.99 -28.55 42.94
N ASP A 76 25.56 -28.96 44.13
CA ASP A 76 25.06 -30.33 44.34
C ASP A 76 23.65 -30.51 43.78
N LEU A 77 23.56 -31.11 42.60
CA LEU A 77 22.31 -31.43 41.92
C LEU A 77 21.70 -32.80 42.30
N THR A 78 22.18 -33.40 43.39
CA THR A 78 21.54 -34.59 43.99
C THR A 78 20.43 -34.19 44.97
N ASN A 79 20.49 -32.97 45.51
CA ASN A 79 19.52 -32.46 46.48
C ASN A 79 18.34 -31.79 45.76
N ILE A 80 17.12 -32.28 46.04
CA ILE A 80 15.87 -31.79 45.43
C ILE A 80 15.68 -30.28 45.63
N ASN A 81 16.00 -29.75 46.83
CA ASN A 81 15.85 -28.31 47.09
C ASN A 81 16.84 -27.47 46.24
N THR A 82 18.06 -27.98 46.07
CA THR A 82 19.05 -27.32 45.19
C THR A 82 18.62 -27.30 43.75
N ILE A 83 18.07 -28.43 43.23
CA ILE A 83 17.55 -28.50 41.88
C ILE A 83 16.39 -27.47 41.68
N LEU A 84 15.48 -27.39 42.65
CA LEU A 84 14.35 -26.43 42.58
C LEU A 84 14.84 -24.97 42.54
N ILE A 85 15.85 -24.63 43.39
CA ILE A 85 16.41 -23.27 43.39
C ILE A 85 17.08 -22.98 42.05
N VAL A 86 17.85 -23.90 41.50
CA VAL A 86 18.50 -23.75 40.19
C VAL A 86 17.45 -23.57 39.09
N MET A 87 16.36 -24.35 39.08
CA MET A 87 15.25 -24.19 38.15
C MET A 87 14.61 -22.81 38.22
N LEU A 88 14.36 -22.31 39.44
CA LEU A 88 13.80 -20.96 39.62
C LEU A 88 14.73 -19.86 39.10
N VAL A 89 16.05 -20.00 39.34
CA VAL A 89 17.05 -19.07 38.79
C VAL A 89 17.09 -19.13 37.27
N VAL A 90 17.07 -20.33 36.68
CA VAL A 90 17.03 -20.55 35.22
C VAL A 90 15.77 -19.94 34.60
N PHE A 91 14.60 -20.14 35.24
CA PHE A 91 13.35 -19.52 34.76
C PHE A 91 13.35 -18.00 34.87
N GLY A 92 13.90 -17.46 35.98
CA GLY A 92 14.09 -16.02 36.14
C GLY A 92 14.99 -15.43 35.05
N ALA A 93 16.14 -16.07 34.82
CA ALA A 93 17.06 -15.67 33.74
C ALA A 93 16.40 -15.76 32.36
N GLN A 94 15.68 -16.86 32.09
CA GLN A 94 14.94 -17.03 30.83
C GLN A 94 13.87 -15.92 30.61
N ALA A 95 13.13 -15.58 31.67
CA ALA A 95 12.13 -14.51 31.62
C ALA A 95 12.78 -13.16 31.27
N VAL A 96 13.90 -12.84 31.93
CA VAL A 96 14.66 -11.60 31.66
C VAL A 96 15.21 -11.59 30.23
N PHE A 97 15.86 -12.69 29.80
CA PHE A 97 16.39 -12.76 28.44
C PHE A 97 15.30 -12.67 27.38
N SER A 98 14.16 -13.32 27.57
CA SER A 98 13.02 -13.24 26.68
C SER A 98 12.42 -11.84 26.63
N PHE A 99 12.30 -11.16 27.78
CA PHE A 99 11.81 -9.78 27.86
C PHE A 99 12.72 -8.83 27.06
N ILE A 100 14.03 -8.87 27.33
CA ILE A 100 15.00 -8.01 26.63
C ILE A 100 14.97 -8.27 25.13
N ARG A 101 14.96 -9.54 24.71
CA ARG A 101 14.85 -9.93 23.30
C ARG A 101 13.62 -9.32 22.63
N ILE A 102 12.43 -9.47 23.24
CA ILE A 102 11.17 -8.98 22.67
C ILE A 102 11.21 -7.46 22.52
N VAL A 103 11.67 -6.74 23.55
CA VAL A 103 11.78 -5.28 23.53
C VAL A 103 12.74 -4.81 22.44
N LEU A 104 13.91 -5.45 22.33
CA LEU A 104 14.91 -5.07 21.33
C LEU A 104 14.43 -5.33 19.90
N PHE A 105 13.83 -6.49 19.62
CA PHE A 105 13.30 -6.78 18.29
C PHE A 105 12.16 -5.85 17.92
N ASN A 106 11.23 -5.59 18.84
CA ASN A 106 10.15 -4.64 18.60
C ASN A 106 10.69 -3.22 18.32
N HIS A 107 11.65 -2.75 19.11
CA HIS A 107 12.27 -1.45 18.93
C HIS A 107 12.93 -1.29 17.56
N VAL A 108 13.71 -2.30 17.11
CA VAL A 108 14.35 -2.29 15.79
C VAL A 108 13.31 -2.33 14.66
N THR A 109 12.31 -3.20 14.80
CA THR A 109 11.27 -3.36 13.79
C THR A 109 10.46 -2.08 13.60
N GLU A 110 9.99 -1.47 14.69
CA GLU A 110 9.18 -0.25 14.61
C GLU A 110 9.94 0.92 13.97
N ARG A 111 11.23 1.07 14.29
CA ARG A 111 12.08 2.09 13.66
C ARG A 111 12.32 1.82 12.18
N ALA A 112 12.65 0.58 11.81
CA ALA A 112 12.85 0.20 10.42
C ALA A 112 11.57 0.38 9.59
N LEU A 113 10.39 0.07 10.16
CA LEU A 113 9.10 0.27 9.50
C LEU A 113 8.71 1.74 9.41
N LYS A 114 9.04 2.55 10.42
CA LYS A 114 8.88 4.01 10.32
C LYS A 114 9.65 4.56 9.12
N ASP A 115 10.94 4.18 9.00
CA ASP A 115 11.79 4.64 7.90
C ASP A 115 11.26 4.16 6.53
N LEU A 116 10.77 2.91 6.47
CA LEU A 116 10.14 2.35 5.27
C LEU A 116 8.86 3.12 4.90
N LYS A 117 7.95 3.34 5.86
CA LYS A 117 6.69 4.07 5.65
C LYS A 117 6.95 5.49 5.17
N SER A 118 7.87 6.19 5.82
CA SER A 118 8.22 7.56 5.44
C SER A 118 8.80 7.62 4.03
N LYS A 119 9.70 6.69 3.68
CA LYS A 119 10.28 6.62 2.33
C LYS A 119 9.27 6.20 1.27
N ALA A 120 8.35 5.28 1.60
CA ALA A 120 7.28 4.88 0.69
C ALA A 120 6.34 6.06 0.38
N PHE A 121 5.97 6.83 1.39
CA PHE A 121 5.14 8.02 1.23
C PHE A 121 5.86 9.11 0.42
N ASP A 122 7.12 9.42 0.75
CA ASP A 122 7.94 10.39 0.00
C ASP A 122 8.05 10.03 -1.50
N ARG A 123 8.22 8.75 -1.80
CA ARG A 123 8.26 8.27 -3.19
C ARG A 123 6.90 8.37 -3.87
N LEU A 124 5.82 7.91 -3.19
CA LEU A 124 4.47 7.89 -3.75
C LEU A 124 4.02 9.27 -4.23
N ILE A 125 4.19 10.31 -3.42
CA ILE A 125 3.75 11.66 -3.80
C ILE A 125 4.55 12.27 -4.95
N LYS A 126 5.71 11.67 -5.29
CA LYS A 126 6.57 12.11 -6.39
C LYS A 126 6.37 11.30 -7.68
N TYR A 127 5.46 10.33 -7.69
CA TYR A 127 5.20 9.56 -8.92
C TYR A 127 4.41 10.37 -9.94
N PRO A 128 4.65 10.09 -11.25
CA PRO A 128 3.92 10.74 -12.31
C PRO A 128 2.42 10.39 -12.22
N ILE A 129 1.56 11.29 -12.71
CA ILE A 129 0.10 11.11 -12.69
C ILE A 129 -0.34 9.83 -13.41
N ASP A 130 0.42 9.39 -14.41
CA ASP A 130 0.19 8.15 -15.14
C ASP A 130 0.23 6.91 -14.25
N PHE A 131 1.08 6.90 -13.21
CA PHE A 131 1.13 5.85 -12.22
C PHE A 131 -0.22 5.72 -11.48
N PHE A 132 -0.82 6.83 -11.06
CA PHE A 132 -2.11 6.83 -10.36
C PHE A 132 -3.28 6.48 -11.27
N ASN A 133 -3.20 6.82 -12.56
CA ASN A 133 -4.20 6.43 -13.55
C ASN A 133 -4.17 4.92 -13.88
N ARG A 134 -2.99 4.28 -13.74
CA ARG A 134 -2.84 2.82 -13.92
C ARG A 134 -3.21 2.02 -12.68
N ASN A 135 -3.11 2.61 -11.49
CA ASN A 135 -3.29 1.94 -10.22
C ASN A 135 -4.42 2.58 -9.41
N LYS A 136 -5.36 1.78 -8.94
CA LYS A 136 -6.41 2.28 -8.05
C LYS A 136 -5.84 2.70 -6.71
N VAL A 137 -6.02 3.95 -6.28
CA VAL A 137 -5.47 4.52 -5.03
C VAL A 137 -5.88 3.70 -3.81
N GLY A 138 -7.15 3.27 -3.74
CA GLY A 138 -7.64 2.43 -2.64
C GLY A 138 -6.93 1.07 -2.56
N GLU A 139 -6.63 0.45 -3.71
CA GLU A 139 -5.87 -0.80 -3.77
C GLU A 139 -4.42 -0.59 -3.32
N LEU A 140 -3.76 0.48 -3.76
CA LEU A 140 -2.41 0.84 -3.33
C LEU A 140 -2.32 1.03 -1.81
N SER A 141 -3.23 1.81 -1.23
CA SER A 141 -3.27 2.09 0.21
C SER A 141 -3.49 0.81 1.02
N SER A 142 -4.49 -0.01 0.64
CA SER A 142 -4.78 -1.29 1.30
C SER A 142 -3.61 -2.27 1.19
N ARG A 143 -2.99 -2.36 0.02
CA ARG A 143 -1.86 -3.26 -0.25
C ARG A 143 -0.65 -2.86 0.58
N ILE A 144 -0.28 -1.56 0.58
CA ILE A 144 0.84 -1.05 1.38
C ILE A 144 0.63 -1.35 2.87
N ALA A 145 -0.56 -1.08 3.42
CA ALA A 145 -0.88 -1.34 4.82
C ALA A 145 -0.75 -2.84 5.15
N THR A 146 -1.29 -3.72 4.29
CA THR A 146 -1.24 -5.18 4.48
C THR A 146 0.19 -5.72 4.42
N ASP A 147 0.98 -5.28 3.43
CA ASP A 147 2.36 -5.74 3.24
C ASP A 147 3.26 -5.28 4.40
N ILE A 148 3.09 -4.04 4.87
CA ILE A 148 3.82 -3.52 6.03
C ILE A 148 3.47 -4.28 7.31
N ASN A 149 2.19 -4.58 7.56
CA ASN A 149 1.76 -5.36 8.73
C ASN A 149 2.34 -6.77 8.71
N LEU A 150 2.39 -7.40 7.54
CA LEU A 150 3.01 -8.72 7.39
C LEU A 150 4.53 -8.70 7.65
N LEU A 151 5.22 -7.66 7.20
CA LEU A 151 6.63 -7.43 7.52
C LEU A 151 6.85 -7.21 9.01
N GLN A 152 5.99 -6.44 9.67
CA GLN A 152 6.03 -6.19 11.11
C GLN A 152 5.94 -7.50 11.89
N GLU A 153 4.93 -8.34 11.62
CA GLU A 153 4.80 -9.66 12.26
C GLU A 153 6.03 -10.54 12.01
N THR A 154 6.51 -10.53 10.75
CA THR A 154 7.64 -11.39 10.39
C THR A 154 8.93 -10.99 11.07
N LEU A 155 9.24 -9.71 11.16
CA LEU A 155 10.45 -9.21 11.80
C LEU A 155 10.39 -9.32 13.33
N ASN A 156 9.23 -9.04 13.94
CA ASN A 156 9.08 -9.07 15.39
C ASN A 156 9.11 -10.49 15.96
N THR A 157 8.43 -11.42 15.28
CA THR A 157 8.15 -12.73 15.86
C THR A 157 8.59 -13.89 14.99
N THR A 158 8.22 -13.90 13.70
CA THR A 158 8.34 -15.12 12.86
C THR A 158 9.80 -15.53 12.64
N ILE A 159 10.68 -14.57 12.33
CA ILE A 159 12.11 -14.87 12.12
C ILE A 159 12.75 -15.35 13.42
N ALA A 160 12.52 -14.65 14.53
CA ALA A 160 13.07 -15.02 15.83
C ALA A 160 12.60 -16.41 16.25
N GLU A 161 11.30 -16.70 16.07
CA GLU A 161 10.71 -18.00 16.40
C GLU A 161 11.28 -19.11 15.52
N PHE A 162 11.44 -18.86 14.22
CA PHE A 162 12.03 -19.81 13.28
C PHE A 162 13.43 -20.24 13.73
N PHE A 163 14.30 -19.30 14.06
CA PHE A 163 15.63 -19.61 14.56
C PHE A 163 15.60 -20.28 15.93
N ARG A 164 14.69 -19.88 16.81
CA ARG A 164 14.49 -20.55 18.11
C ARG A 164 14.16 -22.02 17.93
N GLN A 165 13.26 -22.36 16.99
CA GLN A 165 12.92 -23.76 16.71
C GLN A 165 14.14 -24.56 16.22
N PHE A 166 15.01 -23.97 15.38
CA PHE A 166 16.23 -24.64 14.96
C PHE A 166 17.18 -24.89 16.12
N ILE A 167 17.38 -23.91 17.00
CA ILE A 167 18.22 -24.08 18.22
C ILE A 167 17.64 -25.19 19.09
N THR A 168 16.33 -25.20 19.31
CA THR A 168 15.62 -26.24 20.07
C THR A 168 15.86 -27.64 19.45
N ILE A 169 15.69 -27.77 18.12
CA ILE A 169 15.91 -29.03 17.41
C ILE A 169 17.37 -29.52 17.61
N ILE A 170 18.36 -28.64 17.44
CA ILE A 170 19.78 -29.01 17.57
C ILE A 170 20.09 -29.46 18.97
N ILE A 171 19.65 -28.73 20.00
CA ILE A 171 19.94 -29.07 21.41
C ILE A 171 19.22 -30.36 21.81
N ALA A 172 17.92 -30.47 21.48
CA ALA A 172 17.14 -31.66 21.82
C ALA A 172 17.67 -32.93 21.14
N LEU A 173 18.01 -32.83 19.84
CA LEU A 173 18.60 -33.95 19.10
C LEU A 173 20.00 -34.31 19.65
N GLY A 174 20.81 -33.31 19.95
CA GLY A 174 22.13 -33.52 20.58
C GLY A 174 22.03 -34.28 21.91
N PHE A 175 21.09 -33.87 22.78
CA PHE A 175 20.83 -34.56 24.02
C PHE A 175 20.36 -36.01 23.80
N ILE A 176 19.42 -36.24 22.92
CA ILE A 176 18.87 -37.57 22.61
C ILE A 176 19.98 -38.49 22.06
N LEU A 177 20.88 -37.98 21.23
CA LEU A 177 22.03 -38.71 20.71
C LEU A 177 23.04 -39.08 21.81
N MET A 178 23.22 -38.19 22.80
CA MET A 178 24.09 -38.47 23.95
C MET A 178 23.54 -39.57 24.87
N VAL A 179 22.20 -39.60 25.04
CA VAL A 179 21.55 -40.63 25.85
C VAL A 179 21.55 -41.97 25.11
N SER A 180 21.14 -42.01 23.86
CA SER A 180 21.13 -43.22 23.03
C SER A 180 21.00 -42.89 21.53
N TRP A 181 21.97 -43.30 20.73
CA TRP A 181 21.94 -43.20 19.28
C TRP A 181 20.81 -44.05 18.66
N GLU A 182 20.47 -45.17 19.29
CA GLU A 182 19.40 -46.08 18.87
C GLU A 182 18.02 -45.38 18.98
N LEU A 183 17.74 -44.74 20.13
CA LEU A 183 16.53 -43.96 20.33
C LEU A 183 16.42 -42.78 19.36
N ALA A 184 17.53 -42.12 19.08
CA ALA A 184 17.60 -41.04 18.10
C ALA A 184 17.23 -41.52 16.70
N LEU A 185 17.71 -42.69 16.27
CA LEU A 185 17.37 -43.27 14.97
C LEU A 185 15.86 -43.61 14.85
N TRP A 186 15.28 -44.25 15.87
CA TRP A 186 13.86 -44.54 15.89
C TRP A 186 13.01 -43.29 15.80
N MET A 187 13.41 -42.24 16.52
CA MET A 187 12.71 -40.96 16.47
C MET A 187 12.82 -40.30 15.12
N LEU A 188 14.03 -40.28 14.53
CA LEU A 188 14.24 -39.72 13.19
C LEU A 188 13.51 -40.51 12.10
N ALA A 189 13.28 -41.83 12.28
CA ALA A 189 12.52 -42.66 11.32
C ALA A 189 11.05 -42.25 11.19
N VAL A 190 10.46 -41.63 12.20
CA VAL A 190 9.07 -41.12 12.14
C VAL A 190 8.97 -39.86 11.24
N VAL A 191 10.01 -39.03 11.19
CA VAL A 191 10.00 -37.74 10.48
C VAL A 191 9.75 -37.87 8.96
N PRO A 192 10.41 -38.79 8.19
CA PRO A 192 10.14 -38.96 6.77
C PRO A 192 8.69 -39.34 6.45
N VAL A 193 8.07 -40.19 7.29
CA VAL A 193 6.67 -40.62 7.12
C VAL A 193 5.73 -39.44 7.23
N LEU A 194 5.94 -38.61 8.26
CA LEU A 194 5.16 -37.38 8.48
C LEU A 194 5.41 -36.36 7.35
N ALA A 195 6.65 -36.21 6.89
CA ALA A 195 7.00 -35.29 5.83
C ALA A 195 6.36 -35.68 4.48
N ILE A 196 6.38 -36.96 4.11
CA ILE A 196 5.74 -37.46 2.87
C ILE A 196 4.24 -37.19 2.92
N SER A 197 3.59 -37.54 4.06
CA SER A 197 2.16 -37.27 4.23
C SER A 197 1.84 -35.77 4.15
N ALA A 198 2.66 -34.92 4.76
CA ALA A 198 2.50 -33.46 4.66
C ALA A 198 2.58 -32.95 3.23
N ILE A 199 3.47 -33.52 2.41
CA ILE A 199 3.58 -33.16 0.99
C ILE A 199 2.32 -33.57 0.21
N ILE A 200 1.80 -34.77 0.43
CA ILE A 200 0.63 -35.30 -0.27
C ILE A 200 -0.62 -34.49 0.09
N PHE A 201 -0.95 -34.39 1.38
CA PHE A 201 -2.09 -33.62 1.86
C PHE A 201 -1.96 -32.13 1.54
N GLY A 202 -0.77 -31.55 1.70
CA GLY A 202 -0.49 -30.15 1.45
C GLY A 202 -0.74 -29.75 0.00
N ARG A 203 -0.41 -30.59 -0.99
CA ARG A 203 -0.72 -30.34 -2.40
C ARG A 203 -2.23 -30.27 -2.65
N TYR A 204 -2.99 -31.17 -2.08
CA TYR A 204 -4.44 -31.22 -2.26
C TYR A 204 -5.15 -30.05 -1.55
N ILE A 205 -4.79 -29.77 -0.29
CA ILE A 205 -5.31 -28.65 0.49
C ILE A 205 -5.01 -27.33 -0.21
N ARG A 206 -3.79 -27.15 -0.74
CA ARG A 206 -3.39 -25.94 -1.48
C ARG A 206 -4.25 -25.72 -2.73
N LYS A 207 -4.56 -26.79 -3.47
CA LYS A 207 -5.44 -26.72 -4.66
C LYS A 207 -6.84 -26.23 -4.28
N LEU A 208 -7.43 -26.78 -3.21
CA LEU A 208 -8.76 -26.38 -2.73
C LEU A 208 -8.76 -24.95 -2.18
N SER A 209 -7.74 -24.57 -1.41
CA SER A 209 -7.61 -23.21 -0.87
C SER A 209 -7.45 -22.17 -1.98
N LYS A 210 -6.67 -22.47 -3.04
CA LYS A 210 -6.52 -21.58 -4.21
C LYS A 210 -7.85 -21.41 -4.95
N ALA A 211 -8.63 -22.50 -5.12
CA ALA A 211 -9.95 -22.42 -5.73
C ALA A 211 -10.92 -21.56 -4.88
N ALA A 212 -10.93 -21.75 -3.56
CA ALA A 212 -11.74 -20.94 -2.65
C ALA A 212 -11.33 -19.45 -2.66
N GLN A 213 -10.03 -19.16 -2.74
CA GLN A 213 -9.52 -17.80 -2.81
C GLN A 213 -9.93 -17.10 -4.12
N ASN A 214 -9.91 -17.80 -5.25
CA ASN A 214 -10.37 -17.26 -6.53
C ASN A 214 -11.87 -16.93 -6.51
N GLU A 215 -12.70 -17.81 -5.94
CA GLU A 215 -14.14 -17.54 -5.76
C GLU A 215 -14.39 -16.38 -4.78
N SER A 216 -13.58 -16.28 -3.72
CA SER A 216 -13.65 -15.16 -2.76
C SER A 216 -13.30 -13.83 -3.45
N ALA A 217 -12.27 -13.79 -4.29
CA ALA A 217 -11.93 -12.61 -5.07
C ALA A 217 -13.08 -12.18 -6.02
N SER A 218 -13.72 -13.16 -6.69
CA SER A 218 -14.89 -12.90 -7.53
C SER A 218 -16.09 -12.40 -6.73
N SER A 219 -16.29 -12.90 -5.51
CA SER A 219 -17.33 -12.43 -4.60
C SER A 219 -17.10 -11.01 -4.11
N ASN A 220 -15.85 -10.65 -3.79
CA ASN A 220 -15.48 -9.29 -3.39
C ASN A 220 -15.68 -8.28 -4.53
N ALA A 221 -15.39 -8.68 -5.78
CA ALA A 221 -15.65 -7.83 -6.94
C ALA A 221 -17.15 -7.53 -7.12
N ILE A 222 -18.04 -8.53 -6.89
CA ILE A 222 -19.49 -8.30 -6.91
C ILE A 222 -19.88 -7.36 -5.77
N LEU A 223 -19.34 -7.53 -4.57
CA LEU A 223 -19.63 -6.67 -3.43
C LEU A 223 -19.23 -5.21 -3.72
N GLU A 224 -18.03 -4.99 -4.25
CA GLU A 224 -17.55 -3.66 -4.64
C GLU A 224 -18.45 -3.02 -5.72
N GLU A 225 -18.82 -3.80 -6.75
CA GLU A 225 -19.72 -3.37 -7.83
C GLU A 225 -21.09 -2.93 -7.27
N VAL A 226 -21.70 -3.77 -6.43
CA VAL A 226 -23.04 -3.51 -5.86
C VAL A 226 -23.02 -2.32 -4.91
N LEU A 227 -22.01 -2.21 -4.02
CA LEU A 227 -21.91 -1.08 -3.10
C LEU A 227 -21.62 0.24 -3.81
N THR A 228 -20.79 0.23 -4.83
CA THR A 228 -20.53 1.42 -5.67
C THR A 228 -21.79 1.83 -6.43
N GLY A 229 -22.57 0.85 -6.93
CA GLY A 229 -23.81 1.07 -7.64
C GLY A 229 -25.07 1.05 -6.76
N ILE A 230 -24.98 1.21 -5.43
CA ILE A 230 -26.09 0.99 -4.49
C ILE A 230 -27.33 1.82 -4.79
N VAL A 231 -27.14 3.06 -5.26
CA VAL A 231 -28.24 3.94 -5.67
C VAL A 231 -29.05 3.31 -6.81
N ASN A 232 -28.38 2.71 -7.80
CA ASN A 232 -29.05 2.03 -8.91
C ASN A 232 -29.78 0.78 -8.43
N VAL A 233 -29.16 -0.03 -7.55
CA VAL A 233 -29.81 -1.21 -6.96
C VAL A 233 -31.10 -0.81 -6.26
N LYS A 234 -31.09 0.27 -5.47
CA LYS A 234 -32.24 0.82 -4.77
C LYS A 234 -33.29 1.40 -5.72
N ALA A 235 -32.85 2.20 -6.70
CA ALA A 235 -33.75 2.84 -7.68
C ALA A 235 -34.52 1.81 -8.52
N PHE A 236 -33.89 0.66 -8.84
CA PHE A 236 -34.50 -0.41 -9.63
C PHE A 236 -35.12 -1.53 -8.77
N THR A 237 -35.09 -1.41 -7.43
CA THR A 237 -35.63 -2.43 -6.49
C THR A 237 -35.07 -3.84 -6.72
N ASN A 238 -33.78 -3.94 -7.08
CA ASN A 238 -33.12 -5.19 -7.47
C ASN A 238 -32.31 -5.84 -6.33
N GLU A 239 -32.60 -5.53 -5.06
CA GLU A 239 -31.87 -6.06 -3.90
C GLU A 239 -31.90 -7.59 -3.89
N GLN A 240 -33.06 -8.19 -4.16
CA GLN A 240 -33.20 -9.64 -4.13
C GLN A 240 -32.38 -10.33 -5.24
N TYR A 241 -32.27 -9.71 -6.39
CA TYR A 241 -31.42 -10.20 -7.49
C TYR A 241 -29.94 -10.23 -7.06
N GLU A 242 -29.44 -9.14 -6.49
CA GLU A 242 -28.04 -9.06 -6.04
C GLU A 242 -27.75 -9.97 -4.84
N ILE A 243 -28.69 -10.12 -3.89
CA ILE A 243 -28.59 -11.09 -2.79
C ILE A 243 -28.43 -12.51 -3.34
N ASN A 244 -29.22 -12.90 -4.33
CA ASN A 244 -29.13 -14.23 -4.93
C ASN A 244 -27.83 -14.42 -5.72
N ARG A 245 -27.39 -13.40 -6.46
CA ARG A 245 -26.15 -13.39 -7.22
C ARG A 245 -24.93 -13.58 -6.29
N TYR A 246 -24.84 -12.79 -5.23
CA TYR A 246 -23.80 -12.90 -4.21
C TYR A 246 -23.89 -14.22 -3.45
N GLY A 247 -25.09 -14.61 -3.00
CA GLY A 247 -25.35 -15.85 -2.26
C GLY A 247 -24.93 -17.11 -3.00
N SER A 248 -25.06 -17.15 -4.33
CA SER A 248 -24.60 -18.28 -5.15
C SER A 248 -23.07 -18.45 -5.09
N ARG A 249 -22.31 -17.34 -5.10
CA ARG A 249 -20.84 -17.37 -4.94
C ARG A 249 -20.43 -17.82 -3.55
N ILE A 250 -21.09 -17.29 -2.52
CA ILE A 250 -20.82 -17.69 -1.12
C ILE A 250 -21.09 -19.19 -0.92
N LYS A 251 -22.12 -19.77 -1.54
CA LYS A 251 -22.37 -21.23 -1.49
C LYS A 251 -21.22 -22.04 -2.10
N ASN A 252 -20.61 -21.56 -3.18
CA ASN A 252 -19.44 -22.22 -3.79
C ASN A 252 -18.21 -22.14 -2.88
N ILE A 253 -17.95 -20.96 -2.31
CA ILE A 253 -16.88 -20.75 -1.33
C ILE A 253 -17.08 -21.70 -0.13
N LEU A 254 -18.30 -21.78 0.41
CA LEU A 254 -18.64 -22.67 1.52
C LEU A 254 -18.30 -24.14 1.19
N LYS A 255 -18.73 -24.66 0.02
CA LYS A 255 -18.43 -26.04 -0.40
C LYS A 255 -16.92 -26.30 -0.48
N LEU A 256 -16.15 -25.37 -1.06
CA LEU A 256 -14.70 -25.50 -1.18
C LEU A 256 -14.01 -25.44 0.20
N ASN A 257 -14.46 -24.54 1.08
CA ASN A 257 -13.90 -24.39 2.42
C ASN A 257 -14.22 -25.60 3.30
N ILE A 258 -15.46 -26.13 3.25
CA ILE A 258 -15.81 -27.37 3.98
C ILE A 258 -14.94 -28.52 3.50
N LYS A 259 -14.80 -28.72 2.18
CA LYS A 259 -13.95 -29.78 1.62
C LYS A 259 -12.46 -29.61 2.02
N SER A 260 -11.97 -28.37 2.01
CA SER A 260 -10.63 -28.05 2.51
C SER A 260 -10.49 -28.31 4.01
N GLY A 261 -11.52 -27.98 4.81
CA GLY A 261 -11.59 -28.22 6.25
C GLY A 261 -11.54 -29.72 6.58
N ILE A 262 -12.32 -30.54 5.88
CA ILE A 262 -12.30 -32.00 6.05
C ILE A 262 -10.89 -32.57 5.75
N MET A 263 -10.27 -32.13 4.66
CA MET A 263 -8.91 -32.58 4.33
C MET A 263 -7.87 -32.12 5.34
N ARG A 264 -7.99 -30.89 5.87
CA ARG A 264 -7.14 -30.41 6.96
C ARG A 264 -7.36 -31.21 8.24
N GLY A 265 -8.63 -31.48 8.59
CA GLY A 265 -8.98 -32.32 9.74
C GLY A 265 -8.39 -33.72 9.63
N ALA A 266 -8.55 -34.39 8.49
CA ALA A 266 -7.96 -35.71 8.24
C ALA A 266 -6.42 -35.68 8.33
N PHE A 267 -5.79 -34.65 7.76
CA PHE A 267 -4.34 -34.48 7.84
C PHE A 267 -3.87 -34.27 9.28
N VAL A 268 -4.50 -33.37 10.03
CA VAL A 268 -4.18 -33.09 11.44
C VAL A 268 -4.36 -34.34 12.29
N SER A 269 -5.46 -35.08 12.11
CA SER A 269 -5.71 -36.35 12.81
C SER A 269 -4.64 -37.40 12.49
N PHE A 270 -4.22 -37.50 11.23
CA PHE A 270 -3.13 -38.40 10.83
C PHE A 270 -1.80 -38.00 11.47
N ILE A 271 -1.47 -36.71 11.48
CA ILE A 271 -0.24 -36.17 12.13
C ILE A 271 -0.30 -36.42 13.63
N ILE A 272 -1.43 -36.15 14.30
CA ILE A 272 -1.59 -36.40 15.74
C ILE A 272 -1.37 -37.89 16.05
N PHE A 273 -2.05 -38.76 15.31
CA PHE A 273 -1.89 -40.21 15.51
C PHE A 273 -0.45 -40.69 15.26
N GLY A 274 0.18 -40.25 14.15
CA GLY A 274 1.54 -40.62 13.81
C GLY A 274 2.57 -40.06 14.80
N MET A 275 2.39 -38.80 15.22
CA MET A 275 3.27 -38.15 16.18
C MET A 275 3.17 -38.78 17.58
N PHE A 276 1.95 -38.86 18.14
CA PHE A 276 1.75 -39.46 19.46
C PHE A 276 2.01 -40.98 19.45
N GLY A 277 1.66 -41.67 18.36
CA GLY A 277 2.01 -43.09 18.19
C GLY A 277 3.52 -43.31 18.12
N GLY A 278 4.22 -42.46 17.36
CA GLY A 278 5.68 -42.48 17.30
C GLY A 278 6.34 -42.18 18.67
N VAL A 279 5.86 -41.14 19.34
CA VAL A 279 6.31 -40.81 20.71
C VAL A 279 6.05 -41.97 21.68
N ALA A 280 4.84 -42.55 21.68
CA ALA A 280 4.51 -43.69 22.53
C ALA A 280 5.41 -44.91 22.25
N PHE A 281 5.69 -45.20 20.95
CA PHE A 281 6.59 -46.27 20.57
C PHE A 281 8.03 -46.05 21.08
N VAL A 282 8.57 -44.83 20.92
CA VAL A 282 9.92 -44.48 21.36
C VAL A 282 10.03 -44.48 22.90
N ILE A 283 8.98 -44.03 23.61
CA ILE A 283 8.90 -44.12 25.08
C ILE A 283 8.87 -45.57 25.54
N TRP A 284 8.09 -46.44 24.86
CA TRP A 284 8.04 -47.86 25.17
C TRP A 284 9.43 -48.50 25.02
N LYS A 285 10.16 -48.19 23.93
CA LYS A 285 11.53 -48.69 23.71
C LYS A 285 12.50 -48.15 24.77
N ALA A 286 12.44 -46.86 25.09
CA ALA A 286 13.27 -46.22 26.12
C ALA A 286 13.00 -46.81 27.50
N LYS A 287 11.73 -47.16 27.82
CA LYS A 287 11.37 -47.85 29.07
C LYS A 287 11.98 -49.25 29.16
N GLY A 288 12.07 -49.97 28.06
CA GLY A 288 12.79 -51.24 27.98
C GLY A 288 14.27 -51.07 28.31
N MET A 289 14.93 -50.08 27.70
CA MET A 289 16.35 -49.77 27.96
C MET A 289 16.60 -49.32 29.40
N GLN A 290 15.68 -48.59 30.02
CA GLN A 290 15.76 -48.28 31.46
C GLN A 290 15.70 -49.54 32.32
N GLY A 291 14.78 -50.49 31.99
CA GLY A 291 14.68 -51.76 32.71
C GLY A 291 15.96 -52.64 32.63
N GLU A 292 16.71 -52.50 31.53
CA GLU A 292 17.99 -53.15 31.30
C GLU A 292 19.17 -52.40 31.95
N GLY A 293 18.93 -51.23 32.58
CA GLY A 293 19.97 -50.41 33.22
C GLY A 293 20.85 -49.64 32.23
N LEU A 294 20.46 -49.55 30.95
CA LEU A 294 21.19 -48.84 29.88
C LEU A 294 21.03 -47.31 29.96
N ILE A 295 19.93 -46.83 30.53
CA ILE A 295 19.66 -45.43 30.80
C ILE A 295 19.11 -45.23 32.21
N THR A 296 19.41 -44.10 32.84
CA THR A 296 18.95 -43.74 34.18
C THR A 296 17.49 -43.25 34.18
N SER A 297 16.84 -43.21 35.34
CA SER A 297 15.49 -42.64 35.49
C SER A 297 15.43 -41.15 35.13
N ALA A 298 16.47 -40.44 35.46
CA ALA A 298 16.65 -39.03 35.15
C ALA A 298 16.77 -38.80 33.63
N GLU A 299 17.62 -39.58 32.95
CA GLU A 299 17.76 -39.53 31.47
C GLU A 299 16.49 -39.94 30.76
N PHE A 300 15.76 -40.93 31.23
CA PHE A 300 14.47 -41.34 30.68
C PHE A 300 13.46 -40.20 30.74
N THR A 301 13.34 -39.53 31.88
CA THR A 301 12.40 -38.42 32.04
C THR A 301 12.79 -37.20 31.17
N ALA A 302 14.06 -36.83 31.15
CA ALA A 302 14.59 -35.77 30.30
C ALA A 302 14.38 -36.11 28.82
N PHE A 303 14.61 -37.35 28.41
CA PHE A 303 14.38 -37.86 27.05
C PHE A 303 12.90 -37.66 26.61
N ILE A 304 11.93 -37.98 27.47
CA ILE A 304 10.50 -37.75 27.16
C ILE A 304 10.26 -36.27 26.88
N LEU A 305 10.74 -35.39 27.76
CA LEU A 305 10.53 -33.95 27.61
C LEU A 305 11.21 -33.39 26.35
N TYR A 306 12.47 -33.77 26.08
CA TYR A 306 13.15 -33.36 24.85
C TYR A 306 12.44 -33.87 23.58
N THR A 307 11.87 -35.08 23.63
CA THR A 307 11.07 -35.66 22.55
C THR A 307 9.84 -34.82 22.27
N ILE A 308 9.14 -34.37 23.32
CA ILE A 308 7.97 -33.48 23.20
C ILE A 308 8.36 -32.13 22.58
N PHE A 309 9.43 -31.49 23.07
CA PHE A 309 9.93 -30.23 22.53
C PHE A 309 10.36 -30.35 21.08
N LEU A 310 11.06 -31.44 20.74
CA LEU A 310 11.48 -31.71 19.36
C LEU A 310 10.29 -31.88 18.43
N GLY A 311 9.29 -32.65 18.84
CA GLY A 311 8.05 -32.86 18.08
C GLY A 311 7.29 -31.55 17.82
N ALA A 312 7.14 -30.73 18.86
CA ALA A 312 6.52 -29.41 18.75
C ALA A 312 7.29 -28.47 17.79
N SER A 313 8.64 -28.50 17.88
CA SER A 313 9.50 -27.70 16.99
C SER A 313 9.39 -28.12 15.53
N PHE A 314 9.40 -29.42 15.24
CA PHE A 314 9.18 -29.90 13.87
C PHE A 314 7.79 -29.54 13.31
N ALA A 315 6.77 -29.54 14.15
CA ALA A 315 5.43 -29.14 13.76
C ALA A 315 5.32 -27.62 13.44
N ALA A 316 6.08 -26.77 14.12
CA ALA A 316 6.06 -25.32 13.96
C ALA A 316 6.83 -24.83 12.72
N VAL A 317 7.96 -25.47 12.37
CA VAL A 317 8.87 -25.00 11.29
C VAL A 317 8.18 -24.78 9.94
N PRO A 318 7.29 -25.66 9.43
CA PRO A 318 6.63 -25.46 8.14
C PRO A 318 5.74 -24.21 8.09
N ASP A 319 5.02 -23.90 9.16
CA ASP A 319 4.16 -22.71 9.25
C ASP A 319 5.01 -21.43 9.26
N LEU A 320 6.06 -21.41 10.08
CA LEU A 320 7.00 -20.30 10.14
C LEU A 320 7.69 -20.06 8.81
N TYR A 321 8.11 -21.13 8.13
CA TYR A 321 8.68 -21.03 6.77
C TYR A 321 7.67 -20.46 5.76
N ALA A 322 6.42 -20.90 5.82
CA ALA A 322 5.37 -20.37 4.94
C ALA A 322 5.11 -18.87 5.18
N LYS A 323 5.13 -18.42 6.45
CA LYS A 323 5.02 -17.00 6.81
C LYS A 323 6.19 -16.19 6.29
N ILE A 324 7.42 -16.66 6.42
CA ILE A 324 8.62 -16.02 5.87
C ILE A 324 8.51 -15.89 4.34
N GLN A 325 8.10 -16.96 3.65
CA GLN A 325 7.92 -16.95 2.20
C GLN A 325 6.88 -15.90 1.76
N LYS A 326 5.78 -15.78 2.50
CA LYS A 326 4.75 -14.78 2.25
C LYS A 326 5.30 -13.36 2.45
N ALA A 327 6.10 -13.13 3.49
CA ALA A 327 6.72 -11.83 3.74
C ALA A 327 7.75 -11.46 2.66
N ILE A 328 8.51 -12.43 2.13
CA ILE A 328 9.41 -12.19 0.99
C ILE A 328 8.62 -11.69 -0.23
N GLY A 329 7.47 -12.32 -0.52
CA GLY A 329 6.59 -11.87 -1.61
C GLY A 329 6.04 -10.45 -1.39
N SER A 330 5.59 -10.12 -0.17
CA SER A 330 5.15 -8.75 0.17
C SER A 330 6.30 -7.73 0.07
N THR A 331 7.52 -8.13 0.44
CA THR A 331 8.70 -7.27 0.30
C THR A 331 9.00 -6.97 -1.16
N GLU A 332 8.82 -7.94 -2.07
CA GLU A 332 9.00 -7.75 -3.52
C GLU A 332 8.10 -6.61 -4.01
N HIS A 333 6.80 -6.64 -3.69
CA HIS A 333 5.86 -5.59 -4.08
C HIS A 333 6.22 -4.21 -3.52
N LEU A 334 6.61 -4.14 -2.24
CA LEU A 334 7.01 -2.86 -1.64
C LEU A 334 8.31 -2.31 -2.26
N MET A 335 9.26 -3.19 -2.62
CA MET A 335 10.48 -2.75 -3.29
C MET A 335 10.21 -2.29 -4.72
N ASP A 336 9.32 -2.96 -5.46
CA ASP A 336 8.89 -2.51 -6.79
C ASP A 336 8.28 -1.11 -6.72
N LEU A 337 7.41 -0.89 -5.73
CA LEU A 337 6.84 0.42 -5.49
C LEU A 337 7.92 1.47 -5.18
N LEU A 338 8.97 1.12 -4.41
CA LEU A 338 10.04 2.05 -4.07
C LEU A 338 11.05 2.28 -5.21
N GLU A 339 11.05 1.43 -6.24
CA GLU A 339 11.95 1.49 -7.39
C GLU A 339 11.30 2.10 -8.63
N GLU A 340 9.98 2.35 -8.61
CA GLU A 340 9.27 3.04 -9.69
C GLU A 340 9.87 4.44 -9.92
N ASP A 341 9.89 4.88 -11.18
CA ASP A 341 10.45 6.16 -11.56
C ASP A 341 9.60 7.31 -11.02
N VAL A 342 10.25 8.27 -10.37
CA VAL A 342 9.62 9.52 -9.92
C VAL A 342 9.64 10.56 -11.04
N GLU A 343 8.78 11.57 -10.94
CA GLU A 343 8.85 12.73 -11.83
C GLU A 343 10.24 13.37 -11.75
N SER A 344 10.82 13.69 -12.92
CA SER A 344 12.11 14.36 -12.96
C SER A 344 12.01 15.75 -12.35
N ALA A 345 12.86 16.04 -11.38
CA ALA A 345 13.05 17.37 -10.82
C ALA A 345 14.06 18.20 -11.63
N GLU A 346 14.75 17.57 -12.61
CA GLU A 346 15.78 18.21 -13.41
C GLU A 346 15.18 19.20 -14.42
N GLY A 347 15.90 20.26 -14.71
CA GLY A 347 15.54 21.28 -15.68
C GLY A 347 15.90 22.70 -15.24
N ASN A 348 15.73 23.64 -16.13
CA ASN A 348 16.00 25.05 -15.90
C ASN A 348 14.92 25.69 -15.01
N LEU A 349 15.32 26.59 -14.14
CA LEU A 349 14.36 27.42 -13.40
C LEU A 349 13.81 28.53 -14.32
N LEU A 350 12.54 28.80 -14.25
CA LEU A 350 11.93 29.94 -14.92
C LEU A 350 12.18 31.21 -14.13
N THR A 351 13.09 32.05 -14.66
CA THR A 351 13.35 33.40 -14.15
C THR A 351 12.64 34.41 -15.05
N ASP A 352 12.07 35.49 -14.49
CA ASP A 352 11.34 36.53 -15.19
C ASP A 352 10.21 36.03 -16.13
N PHE A 353 9.50 34.99 -15.68
CA PHE A 353 8.46 34.33 -16.43
C PHE A 353 7.27 35.24 -16.67
N LYS A 354 6.97 35.49 -17.96
CA LYS A 354 5.86 36.36 -18.41
C LYS A 354 4.57 35.59 -18.66
N GLY A 355 4.68 34.29 -18.98
CA GLY A 355 3.55 33.42 -19.18
C GLY A 355 3.11 33.28 -20.64
N ALA A 356 3.97 33.53 -21.63
CA ALA A 356 3.67 33.17 -23.01
C ALA A 356 3.66 31.66 -23.19
N VAL A 357 2.70 31.13 -23.94
CA VAL A 357 2.59 29.68 -24.23
C VAL A 357 2.46 29.46 -25.73
N GLU A 358 3.25 28.54 -26.28
CA GLU A 358 3.19 28.17 -27.69
C GLU A 358 3.20 26.64 -27.84
N PHE A 359 2.20 26.11 -28.55
CA PHE A 359 2.16 24.73 -29.02
C PHE A 359 2.64 24.69 -30.48
N LYS A 360 3.63 23.83 -30.78
CA LYS A 360 4.20 23.65 -32.13
C LYS A 360 3.98 22.22 -32.60
N SER A 361 2.99 22.00 -33.45
CA SER A 361 2.64 20.71 -34.07
C SER A 361 2.60 19.56 -33.05
N VAL A 362 1.95 19.80 -31.92
CA VAL A 362 1.87 18.87 -30.80
C VAL A 362 0.96 17.71 -31.12
N SER A 363 1.49 16.49 -31.04
CA SER A 363 0.71 15.26 -31.12
C SER A 363 0.89 14.46 -29.84
N PHE A 364 -0.21 13.84 -29.34
CA PHE A 364 -0.20 13.12 -28.07
C PHE A 364 -1.21 11.98 -28.05
N ALA A 365 -0.78 10.84 -27.49
CA ALA A 365 -1.62 9.72 -27.08
C ALA A 365 -1.31 9.34 -25.62
N PHE A 366 -2.33 8.90 -24.87
CA PHE A 366 -2.10 8.43 -23.51
C PHE A 366 -1.25 7.14 -23.48
N PRO A 367 -0.29 7.01 -22.55
CA PRO A 367 0.59 5.84 -22.47
C PRO A 367 -0.14 4.49 -22.42
N GLN A 368 -1.37 4.47 -21.86
CA GLN A 368 -2.20 3.25 -21.73
C GLN A 368 -2.92 2.88 -23.03
N ARG A 369 -3.07 3.81 -24.00
CA ARG A 369 -3.81 3.63 -25.27
C ARG A 369 -3.08 4.35 -26.41
N LYS A 370 -1.85 3.94 -26.68
CA LYS A 370 -0.99 4.55 -27.71
C LYS A 370 -1.54 4.44 -29.12
N GLU A 371 -2.50 3.54 -29.33
CA GLU A 371 -3.21 3.37 -30.59
C GLU A 371 -4.25 4.47 -30.87
N ILE A 372 -4.65 5.24 -29.84
CA ILE A 372 -5.63 6.32 -29.95
C ILE A 372 -4.91 7.66 -29.81
N GLN A 373 -4.72 8.36 -30.92
CA GLN A 373 -4.17 9.70 -30.91
C GLN A 373 -5.23 10.71 -30.47
N VAL A 374 -4.98 11.36 -29.31
CA VAL A 374 -5.93 12.29 -28.69
C VAL A 374 -5.73 13.71 -29.20
N LEU A 375 -4.47 14.13 -29.43
CA LEU A 375 -4.16 15.40 -30.08
C LEU A 375 -3.30 15.14 -31.31
N ASN A 376 -3.62 15.83 -32.41
CA ASN A 376 -2.97 15.62 -33.69
C ASN A 376 -2.55 16.97 -34.30
N GLU A 377 -1.23 17.24 -34.27
CA GLU A 377 -0.58 18.42 -34.85
C GLU A 377 -1.16 19.77 -34.37
N ILE A 378 -1.50 19.85 -33.07
CA ILE A 378 -2.03 21.07 -32.47
C ILE A 378 -0.98 22.17 -32.47
N SER A 379 -1.33 23.32 -33.06
CA SER A 379 -0.46 24.51 -33.09
C SER A 379 -1.27 25.76 -32.75
N PHE A 380 -0.84 26.51 -31.73
CA PHE A 380 -1.40 27.80 -31.34
C PHE A 380 -0.42 28.57 -30.47
N LYS A 381 -0.66 29.89 -30.32
CA LYS A 381 0.07 30.77 -29.43
C LYS A 381 -0.88 31.51 -28.50
N CYS A 382 -0.48 31.68 -27.25
CA CYS A 382 -1.15 32.52 -26.27
C CYS A 382 -0.15 33.55 -25.75
N ALA A 383 -0.43 34.82 -25.94
CA ALA A 383 0.42 35.90 -25.45
C ALA A 383 0.27 36.08 -23.93
N PRO A 384 1.27 36.65 -23.23
CA PRO A 384 1.16 36.97 -21.81
C PRO A 384 -0.08 37.82 -21.50
N GLY A 385 -0.81 37.44 -20.47
CA GLY A 385 -2.00 38.16 -20.03
C GLY A 385 -3.27 37.98 -20.89
N HIS A 386 -3.23 37.14 -21.93
CA HIS A 386 -4.37 36.86 -22.78
C HIS A 386 -5.15 35.64 -22.32
N THR A 387 -6.45 35.64 -22.58
CA THR A 387 -7.35 34.53 -22.30
C THR A 387 -7.60 33.71 -23.57
N THR A 388 -7.31 32.40 -23.48
CA THR A 388 -7.62 31.43 -24.55
C THR A 388 -8.72 30.48 -24.11
N ALA A 389 -9.83 30.47 -24.80
CA ALA A 389 -10.94 29.56 -24.54
C ALA A 389 -10.80 28.27 -25.39
N LEU A 390 -10.92 27.12 -24.76
CA LEU A 390 -10.94 25.79 -25.38
C LEU A 390 -12.40 25.32 -25.53
N VAL A 391 -12.88 25.21 -26.76
CA VAL A 391 -14.28 24.87 -27.10
C VAL A 391 -14.30 23.61 -27.96
N GLY A 392 -15.30 22.77 -27.81
CA GLY A 392 -15.44 21.52 -28.58
C GLY A 392 -16.27 20.47 -27.84
N SER A 393 -16.63 19.41 -28.55
CA SER A 393 -17.39 18.28 -28.01
C SER A 393 -16.64 17.57 -26.87
N SER A 394 -17.36 16.74 -26.09
CA SER A 394 -16.73 15.87 -25.11
C SER A 394 -15.73 14.92 -25.81
N GLY A 395 -14.54 14.76 -25.23
CA GLY A 395 -13.48 13.95 -25.84
C GLY A 395 -12.66 14.63 -26.94
N ALA A 396 -12.92 15.91 -27.28
CA ALA A 396 -12.14 16.63 -28.31
C ALA A 396 -10.68 16.91 -27.94
N GLY A 397 -10.25 16.68 -26.69
CA GLY A 397 -8.87 16.88 -26.24
C GLY A 397 -8.65 18.10 -25.36
N LYS A 398 -9.69 18.82 -24.92
CA LYS A 398 -9.59 20.04 -24.08
C LYS A 398 -8.83 19.80 -22.78
N THR A 399 -9.25 18.83 -21.99
CA THR A 399 -8.59 18.46 -20.71
C THR A 399 -7.18 17.90 -20.93
N THR A 400 -6.91 17.31 -22.10
CA THR A 400 -5.57 16.84 -22.46
C THR A 400 -4.60 18.01 -22.65
N ILE A 401 -5.04 19.12 -23.25
CA ILE A 401 -4.22 20.35 -23.36
C ILE A 401 -3.85 20.86 -21.97
N SER A 402 -4.80 20.92 -21.03
CA SER A 402 -4.55 21.31 -19.63
C SER A 402 -3.54 20.38 -18.93
N ALA A 403 -3.66 19.06 -19.14
CA ALA A 403 -2.73 18.08 -18.57
C ALA A 403 -1.30 18.24 -19.13
N LEU A 404 -1.16 18.61 -20.41
CA LEU A 404 0.13 18.88 -21.04
C LEU A 404 0.72 20.21 -20.58
N LEU A 405 -0.08 21.26 -20.36
CA LEU A 405 0.36 22.53 -19.77
C LEU A 405 0.96 22.34 -18.37
N LEU A 406 0.40 21.41 -17.59
CA LEU A 406 0.87 21.04 -16.26
C LEU A 406 2.08 20.09 -16.28
N LYS A 407 2.57 19.72 -17.47
CA LYS A 407 3.63 18.72 -17.62
C LYS A 407 3.31 17.41 -16.89
N PHE A 408 2.02 16.99 -16.90
CA PHE A 408 1.63 15.68 -16.38
C PHE A 408 2.01 14.54 -17.33
N TYR A 409 2.19 14.86 -18.61
CA TYR A 409 2.63 13.97 -19.66
C TYR A 409 3.62 14.68 -20.58
N ASN A 410 4.49 13.90 -21.20
CA ASN A 410 5.36 14.38 -22.28
C ASN A 410 4.65 14.22 -23.63
N VAL A 411 4.90 15.15 -24.56
CA VAL A 411 4.34 15.06 -25.92
C VAL A 411 5.06 13.99 -26.74
N ASP A 412 4.33 13.30 -27.63
CA ASP A 412 4.91 12.30 -28.53
C ASP A 412 5.66 12.96 -29.69
N LYS A 413 5.08 14.06 -30.25
CA LYS A 413 5.68 14.86 -31.34
C LYS A 413 5.41 16.34 -31.08
N GLY A 414 6.24 17.19 -31.67
CA GLY A 414 6.18 18.63 -31.50
C GLY A 414 6.81 19.12 -30.21
N ALA A 415 6.52 20.36 -29.83
CA ALA A 415 7.04 21.02 -28.64
C ALA A 415 5.99 21.94 -28.00
N ILE A 416 6.05 22.08 -26.68
CA ILE A 416 5.31 23.09 -25.91
C ILE A 416 6.33 24.03 -25.34
N LEU A 417 6.23 25.32 -25.68
CA LEU A 417 7.16 26.35 -25.24
C LEU A 417 6.48 27.26 -24.23
N PHE A 418 7.21 27.56 -23.16
CA PHE A 418 6.87 28.59 -22.18
C PHE A 418 7.93 29.72 -22.27
N ASP A 419 7.51 30.93 -22.62
CA ASP A 419 8.38 32.06 -22.94
C ASP A 419 9.53 31.69 -23.90
N GLY A 420 9.26 30.78 -24.85
CA GLY A 420 10.21 30.30 -25.84
C GLY A 420 11.08 29.12 -25.39
N ILE A 421 11.01 28.66 -24.14
CA ILE A 421 11.74 27.52 -23.60
C ILE A 421 10.89 26.27 -23.71
N ASP A 422 11.43 25.15 -24.21
CA ASP A 422 10.71 23.88 -24.30
C ASP A 422 10.40 23.35 -22.89
N VAL A 423 9.15 22.89 -22.69
CA VAL A 423 8.68 22.31 -21.41
C VAL A 423 9.56 21.17 -20.91
N LYS A 424 10.21 20.45 -21.83
CA LYS A 424 11.13 19.35 -21.47
C LYS A 424 12.34 19.84 -20.69
N ASP A 425 12.81 21.04 -20.99
CA ASP A 425 14.00 21.63 -20.39
C ASP A 425 13.72 22.43 -19.12
N ILE A 426 12.45 22.57 -18.72
CA ILE A 426 12.01 23.33 -17.54
C ILE A 426 11.83 22.37 -16.36
N ALA A 427 12.36 22.71 -15.18
CA ALA A 427 12.10 21.99 -13.94
C ALA A 427 10.60 22.00 -13.61
N THR A 428 10.05 20.81 -13.34
CA THR A 428 8.60 20.62 -13.13
C THR A 428 8.05 21.49 -12.00
N GLU A 429 8.80 21.60 -10.90
CA GLU A 429 8.44 22.44 -9.76
C GLU A 429 8.39 23.93 -10.14
N SER A 430 9.40 24.41 -10.87
CA SER A 430 9.47 25.80 -11.33
C SER A 430 8.35 26.16 -12.31
N LEU A 431 7.93 25.23 -13.16
CA LEU A 431 6.76 25.41 -14.03
C LEU A 431 5.46 25.48 -13.22
N ARG A 432 5.22 24.46 -12.39
CA ARG A 432 3.97 24.33 -11.65
C ARG A 432 3.79 25.38 -10.56
N SER A 433 4.86 25.96 -10.01
CA SER A 433 4.77 27.10 -9.10
C SER A 433 4.15 28.33 -9.77
N ASN A 434 4.33 28.49 -11.08
CA ASN A 434 3.79 29.58 -11.88
C ASN A 434 2.42 29.29 -12.50
N ILE A 435 1.84 28.12 -12.30
CA ILE A 435 0.53 27.73 -12.83
C ILE A 435 -0.43 27.44 -11.68
N ALA A 436 -1.64 27.97 -11.72
CA ALA A 436 -2.74 27.53 -10.84
C ALA A 436 -3.88 26.90 -11.66
N VAL A 437 -4.60 25.99 -11.03
CA VAL A 437 -5.74 25.30 -11.59
C VAL A 437 -6.96 25.51 -10.71
N VAL A 438 -8.08 25.90 -11.30
CA VAL A 438 -9.39 25.83 -10.67
C VAL A 438 -10.14 24.68 -11.35
N PRO A 439 -10.24 23.50 -10.72
CA PRO A 439 -10.83 22.33 -11.35
C PRO A 439 -12.36 22.37 -11.33
N GLN A 440 -12.99 21.55 -12.17
CA GLN A 440 -14.44 21.36 -12.20
C GLN A 440 -14.95 20.78 -10.87
N GLU A 441 -14.33 19.68 -10.39
CA GLU A 441 -14.61 19.10 -9.08
C GLU A 441 -13.55 19.52 -8.06
N VAL A 442 -13.96 20.31 -7.08
CA VAL A 442 -13.06 20.78 -6.03
C VAL A 442 -12.94 19.75 -4.92
N ILE A 443 -11.72 19.30 -4.71
CA ILE A 443 -11.36 18.47 -3.56
C ILE A 443 -10.87 19.38 -2.43
N LEU A 444 -11.51 19.24 -1.26
CA LEU A 444 -11.05 19.82 -0.01
C LEU A 444 -10.34 18.73 0.80
N PHE A 445 -9.14 19.03 1.24
CA PHE A 445 -8.42 18.17 2.17
C PHE A 445 -9.04 18.26 3.56
N GLY A 446 -8.99 17.16 4.31
CA GLY A 446 -9.42 17.16 5.71
C GLY A 446 -8.57 18.12 6.54
N GLY A 447 -9.20 19.16 7.07
CA GLY A 447 -8.55 20.23 7.82
C GLY A 447 -9.44 21.46 7.89
N THR A 448 -8.90 22.60 8.31
CA THR A 448 -9.64 23.86 8.39
C THR A 448 -9.82 24.53 7.03
N VAL A 449 -10.76 25.47 6.91
CA VAL A 449 -10.87 26.32 5.72
C VAL A 449 -9.58 27.08 5.47
N LYS A 450 -8.94 27.59 6.52
CA LYS A 450 -7.64 28.27 6.47
C LYS A 450 -6.56 27.37 5.85
N GLU A 451 -6.38 26.14 6.37
CA GLU A 451 -5.41 25.18 5.84
C GLU A 451 -5.68 24.84 4.37
N ASN A 452 -6.95 24.75 4.01
CA ASN A 452 -7.34 24.52 2.62
C ASN A 452 -6.99 25.69 1.69
N ILE A 453 -7.07 26.95 2.14
CA ILE A 453 -6.63 28.12 1.36
C ILE A 453 -5.09 28.19 1.34
N LEU A 454 -4.42 27.97 2.48
CA LEU A 454 -2.97 27.93 2.62
C LEU A 454 -2.29 26.92 1.69
N TYR A 455 -3.03 25.89 1.23
CA TYR A 455 -2.51 24.93 0.27
C TYR A 455 -2.00 25.57 -1.05
N GLY A 456 -2.46 26.77 -1.38
CA GLY A 456 -1.96 27.57 -2.50
C GLY A 456 -0.56 28.13 -2.27
N LYS A 457 -0.24 28.53 -1.03
CA LYS A 457 1.06 29.08 -0.59
C LYS A 457 1.20 28.83 0.92
N THR A 458 1.92 27.76 1.28
CA THR A 458 1.98 27.24 2.67
C THR A 458 2.65 28.20 3.66
N GLU A 459 3.43 29.17 3.20
CA GLU A 459 4.14 30.17 4.02
C GLU A 459 3.41 31.51 4.07
N ALA A 460 2.16 31.59 3.58
CA ALA A 460 1.38 32.82 3.59
C ALA A 460 0.95 33.21 4.99
N THR A 461 0.86 34.53 5.23
CA THR A 461 0.34 35.06 6.50
C THR A 461 -1.19 34.98 6.56
N ASP A 462 -1.75 35.14 7.76
CA ASP A 462 -3.20 35.14 7.97
C ASP A 462 -3.89 36.28 7.22
N GLU A 463 -3.23 37.44 7.11
CA GLU A 463 -3.69 38.59 6.35
C GLU A 463 -3.74 38.27 4.84
N GLU A 464 -2.71 37.60 4.30
CA GLU A 464 -2.69 37.15 2.89
C GLU A 464 -3.83 36.17 2.60
N VAL A 465 -4.12 35.24 3.53
CA VAL A 465 -5.22 34.27 3.43
C VAL A 465 -6.58 34.99 3.46
N MET A 466 -6.79 35.95 4.36
CA MET A 466 -8.01 36.72 4.43
C MET A 466 -8.24 37.56 3.17
N GLU A 467 -7.20 38.21 2.64
CA GLU A 467 -7.30 38.97 1.39
C GLU A 467 -7.57 38.08 0.18
N ALA A 468 -6.97 36.89 0.13
CA ALA A 468 -7.29 35.90 -0.92
C ALA A 468 -8.76 35.44 -0.84
N ALA A 469 -9.27 35.21 0.36
CA ALA A 469 -10.66 34.86 0.59
C ALA A 469 -11.63 35.99 0.16
N LYS A 470 -11.30 37.26 0.45
CA LYS A 470 -12.09 38.43 -0.01
C LYS A 470 -12.13 38.53 -1.52
N LYS A 471 -10.97 38.41 -2.19
CA LYS A 471 -10.87 38.47 -3.66
C LYS A 471 -11.65 37.32 -4.32
N ALA A 472 -11.74 36.16 -3.66
CA ALA A 472 -12.49 35.00 -4.12
C ALA A 472 -13.98 35.04 -3.72
N ASN A 473 -14.51 36.11 -3.17
CA ASN A 473 -15.86 36.22 -2.62
C ASN A 473 -16.18 35.10 -1.59
N ALA A 474 -15.15 34.62 -0.86
CA ALA A 474 -15.27 33.53 0.11
C ALA A 474 -15.38 34.05 1.56
N TYR A 475 -14.89 35.25 1.84
CA TYR A 475 -14.77 35.80 3.18
C TYR A 475 -16.09 35.81 3.97
N ASP A 476 -17.16 36.30 3.38
CA ASP A 476 -18.44 36.51 4.08
C ASP A 476 -19.06 35.18 4.54
N PHE A 477 -19.07 34.15 3.69
CA PHE A 477 -19.60 32.85 4.10
C PHE A 477 -18.67 32.16 5.12
N ILE A 478 -17.33 32.34 5.03
CA ILE A 478 -16.41 31.80 6.02
C ILE A 478 -16.67 32.44 7.39
N MET A 479 -16.84 33.77 7.44
CA MET A 479 -17.13 34.48 8.67
C MET A 479 -18.50 34.17 9.28
N SER A 480 -19.42 33.59 8.49
CA SER A 480 -20.73 33.14 8.97
C SER A 480 -20.66 31.81 9.76
N PHE A 481 -19.56 31.07 9.68
CA PHE A 481 -19.39 29.88 10.46
C PHE A 481 -19.00 30.20 11.92
N PRO A 482 -19.39 29.35 12.88
CA PRO A 482 -19.02 29.58 14.30
C PRO A 482 -17.52 29.70 14.52
N ASP A 483 -16.73 28.82 13.85
CA ASP A 483 -15.27 28.77 13.98
C ASP A 483 -14.55 29.52 12.84
N GLN A 484 -15.28 30.25 11.99
CA GLN A 484 -14.75 31.08 10.91
C GLN A 484 -13.71 30.32 10.05
N PHE A 485 -12.48 30.84 9.93
CA PHE A 485 -11.40 30.23 9.18
C PHE A 485 -10.90 28.90 9.76
N ASP A 486 -11.12 28.65 11.06
CA ASP A 486 -10.76 27.42 11.75
C ASP A 486 -11.85 26.32 11.64
N THR A 487 -12.94 26.62 10.92
CA THR A 487 -13.98 25.64 10.64
C THR A 487 -13.42 24.43 9.91
N MET A 488 -13.62 23.23 10.47
CA MET A 488 -13.20 21.96 9.86
C MET A 488 -14.05 21.62 8.64
N VAL A 489 -13.40 21.29 7.54
CA VAL A 489 -14.03 20.91 6.26
C VAL A 489 -13.43 19.62 5.69
N GLY A 490 -13.97 19.10 4.60
CA GLY A 490 -13.56 17.83 3.99
C GLY A 490 -14.38 16.65 4.51
N ASP A 491 -13.87 15.41 4.38
CA ASP A 491 -14.62 14.17 4.68
C ASP A 491 -15.10 14.04 6.13
N ARG A 492 -14.50 14.78 7.06
CA ARG A 492 -14.79 14.71 8.51
C ARG A 492 -15.32 16.02 9.10
N GLY A 493 -15.58 17.03 8.26
CA GLY A 493 -16.05 18.34 8.70
C GLY A 493 -17.36 18.76 8.03
N ILE A 494 -17.66 20.05 8.13
CA ILE A 494 -18.84 20.64 7.49
C ILE A 494 -18.74 20.46 5.96
N GLN A 495 -19.81 19.98 5.36
CA GLN A 495 -19.89 19.90 3.91
C GLN A 495 -20.27 21.27 3.34
N LEU A 496 -19.31 21.87 2.63
CA LEU A 496 -19.55 23.10 1.88
C LEU A 496 -20.41 22.83 0.63
N SER A 497 -21.26 23.81 0.27
CA SER A 497 -21.95 23.78 -1.01
C SER A 497 -20.97 23.79 -2.19
N GLY A 498 -21.42 23.39 -3.39
CA GLY A 498 -20.59 23.42 -4.59
C GLY A 498 -19.94 24.78 -4.84
N GLY A 499 -20.74 25.86 -4.72
CA GLY A 499 -20.25 27.23 -4.89
C GLY A 499 -19.27 27.68 -3.78
N GLN A 500 -19.46 27.25 -2.55
CA GLN A 500 -18.50 27.50 -1.46
C GLN A 500 -17.17 26.79 -1.69
N LYS A 501 -17.20 25.49 -2.08
CA LYS A 501 -15.99 24.73 -2.45
C LYS A 501 -15.23 25.44 -3.58
N GLN A 502 -15.95 25.89 -4.59
CA GLN A 502 -15.37 26.57 -5.76
C GLN A 502 -14.67 27.85 -5.35
N ARG A 503 -15.30 28.69 -4.49
CA ARG A 503 -14.70 29.93 -3.98
C ARG A 503 -13.47 29.67 -3.11
N VAL A 504 -13.42 28.57 -2.35
CA VAL A 504 -12.19 28.15 -1.65
C VAL A 504 -11.10 27.77 -2.65
N ALA A 505 -11.42 27.05 -3.75
CA ALA A 505 -10.44 26.73 -4.79
C ALA A 505 -9.92 27.99 -5.51
N ILE A 506 -10.79 28.97 -5.74
CA ILE A 506 -10.39 30.28 -6.29
C ILE A 506 -9.47 31.00 -5.30
N ALA A 507 -9.79 31.00 -3.99
CA ALA A 507 -8.92 31.60 -2.97
C ALA A 507 -7.51 30.94 -2.94
N ARG A 508 -7.41 29.62 -3.12
CA ARG A 508 -6.12 28.92 -3.31
C ARG A 508 -5.34 29.47 -4.50
N ALA A 509 -6.04 29.66 -5.63
CA ALA A 509 -5.42 30.17 -6.86
C ALA A 509 -5.01 31.64 -6.72
N VAL A 510 -5.81 32.48 -6.05
CA VAL A 510 -5.49 33.89 -5.72
C VAL A 510 -4.26 33.96 -4.85
N LEU A 511 -4.20 33.16 -3.77
CA LEU A 511 -3.07 33.14 -2.83
C LEU A 511 -1.76 32.71 -3.47
N LYS A 512 -1.83 31.79 -4.45
CA LYS A 512 -0.68 31.31 -5.21
C LYS A 512 -0.07 32.36 -6.14
N ASP A 513 -0.86 33.32 -6.61
CA ASP A 513 -0.51 34.40 -7.56
C ASP A 513 0.22 33.92 -8.83
N PRO A 514 -0.38 33.03 -9.63
CA PRO A 514 0.25 32.41 -10.77
C PRO A 514 0.36 33.36 -11.97
N LYS A 515 1.29 33.10 -12.90
CA LYS A 515 1.35 33.76 -14.23
C LYS A 515 0.39 33.10 -15.24
N ILE A 516 0.17 31.81 -15.07
CA ILE A 516 -0.76 31.05 -15.94
C ILE A 516 -1.90 30.47 -15.07
N LEU A 517 -3.10 30.60 -15.59
CA LEU A 517 -4.31 30.09 -14.95
C LEU A 517 -5.00 29.08 -15.87
N ILE A 518 -5.39 27.94 -15.31
CA ILE A 518 -6.19 26.92 -16.00
C ILE A 518 -7.53 26.80 -15.28
N LEU A 519 -8.62 27.09 -15.99
CA LEU A 519 -9.98 27.03 -15.47
C LEU A 519 -10.73 25.89 -16.18
N ASP A 520 -11.20 24.91 -15.42
CA ASP A 520 -11.98 23.78 -15.95
C ASP A 520 -13.42 23.90 -15.43
N GLU A 521 -14.36 24.29 -16.28
CA GLU A 521 -15.82 24.33 -16.10
C GLU A 521 -16.33 24.62 -14.66
N ALA A 522 -15.84 25.68 -14.07
CA ALA A 522 -16.00 25.96 -12.63
C ALA A 522 -17.46 26.22 -12.14
N THR A 523 -18.50 26.13 -12.97
CA THR A 523 -19.84 26.65 -12.61
C THR A 523 -21.06 25.81 -13.04
N SER A 524 -20.86 24.61 -13.63
CA SER A 524 -21.95 23.84 -14.29
C SER A 524 -23.04 23.26 -13.36
N ALA A 525 -22.82 23.25 -12.04
CA ALA A 525 -23.74 22.65 -11.07
C ALA A 525 -24.11 23.60 -9.92
N LEU A 526 -24.04 24.93 -10.14
CA LEU A 526 -24.29 25.94 -9.12
C LEU A 526 -25.67 26.60 -9.27
N ASP A 527 -26.25 27.05 -8.16
CA ASP A 527 -27.38 27.96 -8.15
C ASP A 527 -26.99 29.34 -8.70
N THR A 528 -27.93 30.09 -9.20
CA THR A 528 -27.70 31.36 -9.90
C THR A 528 -26.93 32.40 -9.08
N GLU A 529 -27.17 32.47 -7.78
CA GLU A 529 -26.48 33.42 -6.88
C GLU A 529 -25.02 33.02 -6.67
N SER A 530 -24.77 31.75 -6.31
CA SER A 530 -23.42 31.21 -6.16
C SER A 530 -22.63 31.30 -7.46
N GLU A 531 -23.28 31.08 -8.59
CA GLU A 531 -22.68 31.23 -9.92
C GLU A 531 -22.16 32.63 -10.18
N LYS A 532 -22.96 33.65 -9.89
CA LYS A 532 -22.57 35.05 -10.08
C LYS A 532 -21.35 35.42 -9.23
N LEU A 533 -21.32 34.97 -7.96
CA LEU A 533 -20.20 35.21 -7.07
C LEU A 533 -18.92 34.50 -7.51
N VAL A 534 -19.05 33.26 -8.01
CA VAL A 534 -17.92 32.49 -8.56
C VAL A 534 -17.39 33.13 -9.84
N GLN A 535 -18.30 33.55 -10.76
CA GLN A 535 -17.90 34.21 -12.02
C GLN A 535 -17.17 35.53 -11.76
N ASP A 536 -17.68 36.40 -10.87
CA ASP A 536 -17.02 37.66 -10.48
C ASP A 536 -15.62 37.40 -9.89
N ALA A 537 -15.48 36.35 -9.07
CA ALA A 537 -14.18 35.97 -8.51
C ALA A 537 -13.21 35.46 -9.59
N LEU A 538 -13.71 34.68 -10.58
CA LEU A 538 -12.90 34.20 -11.71
C LEU A 538 -12.46 35.35 -12.61
N ASP A 539 -13.37 36.28 -12.94
CA ASP A 539 -13.06 37.42 -13.77
C ASP A 539 -11.96 38.31 -13.15
N LYS A 540 -12.05 38.55 -11.83
CA LYS A 540 -10.99 39.24 -11.08
C LYS A 540 -9.67 38.46 -11.07
N LEU A 541 -9.74 37.12 -10.95
CA LEU A 541 -8.57 36.27 -10.95
C LEU A 541 -7.84 36.25 -12.31
N MET A 542 -8.55 36.35 -13.42
CA MET A 542 -7.98 36.34 -14.77
C MET A 542 -7.23 37.62 -15.15
N ILE A 543 -7.48 38.75 -14.48
CA ILE A 543 -6.85 40.04 -14.80
C ILE A 543 -5.33 39.94 -14.77
N ASN A 544 -4.65 40.34 -15.86
CA ASN A 544 -3.21 40.33 -16.03
C ASN A 544 -2.55 38.93 -15.95
N ARG A 545 -3.30 37.86 -16.15
CA ARG A 545 -2.81 36.48 -16.19
C ARG A 545 -3.12 35.80 -17.50
N THR A 546 -2.18 35.00 -17.98
CA THR A 546 -2.43 34.14 -19.16
C THR A 546 -3.40 33.04 -18.74
N SER A 547 -4.58 33.01 -19.33
CA SER A 547 -5.67 32.15 -18.88
C SER A 547 -6.10 31.15 -19.96
N PHE A 548 -6.15 29.86 -19.61
CA PHE A 548 -6.73 28.79 -20.41
C PHE A 548 -8.05 28.38 -19.78
N VAL A 549 -9.15 28.57 -20.51
CA VAL A 549 -10.50 28.27 -20.01
C VAL A 549 -11.12 27.15 -20.82
N ILE A 550 -11.38 26.00 -20.19
CA ILE A 550 -12.22 24.95 -20.78
C ILE A 550 -13.66 25.43 -20.58
N ALA A 551 -14.21 26.01 -21.65
CA ALA A 551 -15.45 26.75 -21.54
C ALA A 551 -16.66 25.90 -21.98
N HIS A 552 -17.65 25.85 -21.08
CA HIS A 552 -18.99 25.35 -21.35
C HIS A 552 -20.04 26.49 -21.30
N ARG A 553 -19.62 27.75 -21.02
CA ARG A 553 -20.50 28.91 -20.95
C ARG A 553 -20.14 29.98 -21.97
N LEU A 554 -21.18 30.49 -22.58
CA LEU A 554 -21.09 31.47 -23.66
C LEU A 554 -20.46 32.80 -23.18
N SER A 555 -20.72 33.24 -21.94
CA SER A 555 -20.17 34.49 -21.40
C SER A 555 -18.66 34.48 -21.33
N THR A 556 -18.06 33.40 -20.85
CA THR A 556 -16.60 33.24 -20.74
C THR A 556 -15.94 33.10 -22.11
N ILE A 557 -16.65 32.45 -23.08
CA ILE A 557 -16.15 32.27 -24.44
C ILE A 557 -16.12 33.61 -25.18
N ARG A 558 -17.16 34.43 -25.04
CA ARG A 558 -17.29 35.73 -25.74
C ARG A 558 -16.19 36.71 -25.40
N ASN A 559 -15.75 36.72 -24.16
CA ASN A 559 -14.73 37.66 -23.66
C ASN A 559 -13.30 37.17 -23.89
N ALA A 560 -13.08 35.96 -24.45
CA ALA A 560 -11.76 35.44 -24.70
C ALA A 560 -11.06 36.17 -25.87
N ASP A 561 -9.75 36.44 -25.70
CA ASP A 561 -8.92 37.03 -26.75
C ASP A 561 -8.74 36.10 -27.94
N ASN A 562 -8.77 34.78 -27.67
CA ASN A 562 -8.65 33.74 -28.68
C ASN A 562 -9.50 32.52 -28.30
N ILE A 563 -10.24 31.99 -29.23
CA ILE A 563 -11.04 30.80 -29.09
C ILE A 563 -10.44 29.71 -29.97
N LEU A 564 -10.11 28.55 -29.37
CA LEU A 564 -9.65 27.37 -30.09
C LEU A 564 -10.79 26.36 -30.14
N VAL A 565 -11.29 26.07 -31.34
CA VAL A 565 -12.34 25.10 -31.57
C VAL A 565 -11.69 23.74 -31.88
N LEU A 566 -11.90 22.79 -30.98
CA LEU A 566 -11.32 21.45 -31.07
C LEU A 566 -12.38 20.46 -31.56
N GLU A 567 -12.01 19.66 -32.56
CA GLU A 567 -12.78 18.53 -33.04
C GLU A 567 -11.85 17.37 -33.41
N ASN A 568 -12.15 16.18 -32.89
CA ASN A 568 -11.34 14.96 -33.13
C ASN A 568 -9.83 15.17 -32.95
N GLY A 569 -9.45 15.90 -31.89
CA GLY A 569 -8.04 16.14 -31.55
C GLY A 569 -7.31 17.14 -32.45
N LYS A 570 -8.03 17.93 -33.25
CA LYS A 570 -7.46 18.98 -34.11
C LYS A 570 -8.13 20.33 -33.83
N ILE A 571 -7.40 21.42 -34.07
CA ILE A 571 -7.97 22.76 -34.10
C ILE A 571 -8.61 22.95 -35.51
N VAL A 572 -9.94 23.08 -35.54
CA VAL A 572 -10.70 23.25 -36.78
C VAL A 572 -11.03 24.72 -37.06
N ASP A 573 -11.15 25.54 -36.01
CA ASP A 573 -11.35 26.98 -36.09
C ASP A 573 -10.56 27.68 -34.99
N GLN A 574 -10.11 28.91 -35.25
CA GLN A 574 -9.40 29.76 -34.29
C GLN A 574 -9.70 31.24 -34.60
N GLY A 575 -9.91 32.05 -33.56
CA GLY A 575 -10.18 33.49 -33.69
C GLY A 575 -10.99 34.06 -32.54
N LYS A 576 -11.47 35.30 -32.68
CA LYS A 576 -12.36 35.94 -31.71
C LYS A 576 -13.82 35.50 -31.93
N HIS A 577 -14.66 35.71 -30.90
CA HIS A 577 -16.07 35.35 -30.94
C HIS A 577 -16.77 35.90 -32.19
N ASP A 578 -16.64 37.20 -32.47
CA ASP A 578 -17.32 37.88 -33.60
C ASP A 578 -16.86 37.34 -34.96
N GLU A 579 -15.58 36.97 -35.08
CA GLU A 579 -15.02 36.37 -36.30
C GLU A 579 -15.55 34.97 -36.56
N LEU A 580 -15.64 34.17 -35.48
CA LEU A 580 -16.06 32.77 -35.57
C LEU A 580 -17.56 32.61 -35.72
N ILE A 581 -18.37 33.47 -35.07
CA ILE A 581 -19.83 33.42 -35.19
C ILE A 581 -20.31 33.86 -36.59
N ALA A 582 -19.55 34.73 -37.27
CA ALA A 582 -19.83 35.16 -38.64
C ALA A 582 -19.69 34.03 -39.67
N LYS A 583 -18.95 32.97 -39.35
CA LYS A 583 -18.80 31.76 -40.19
C LYS A 583 -19.98 30.83 -40.01
N THR A 584 -21.08 31.02 -40.73
CA THR A 584 -22.34 30.28 -40.59
C THR A 584 -22.19 28.75 -40.71
N ASP A 585 -21.25 28.28 -41.53
CA ASP A 585 -20.94 26.87 -41.72
C ASP A 585 -19.89 26.35 -40.73
N GLY A 586 -19.31 27.21 -39.89
CA GLY A 586 -18.24 26.88 -38.92
C GLY A 586 -18.73 25.98 -37.78
N VAL A 587 -17.83 25.17 -37.27
CA VAL A 587 -18.10 24.30 -36.10
C VAL A 587 -18.47 25.14 -34.89
N TYR A 588 -17.82 26.29 -34.70
CA TYR A 588 -18.13 27.23 -33.61
C TYR A 588 -19.57 27.73 -33.67
N HIS A 589 -20.04 28.15 -34.85
CA HIS A 589 -21.41 28.63 -35.04
C HIS A 589 -22.45 27.56 -34.66
N LYS A 590 -22.22 26.31 -35.06
CA LYS A 590 -23.08 25.17 -34.70
C LYS A 590 -23.09 24.90 -33.18
N LEU A 591 -21.92 24.91 -32.54
CA LEU A 591 -21.81 24.71 -31.09
C LEU A 591 -22.48 25.85 -30.30
N ASN A 592 -22.33 27.10 -30.74
CA ASN A 592 -22.95 28.26 -30.12
C ASN A 592 -24.48 28.18 -30.19
N ASN A 593 -25.03 27.76 -31.31
CA ASN A 593 -26.48 27.60 -31.47
C ASN A 593 -27.07 26.46 -30.65
N MET A 594 -26.31 25.36 -30.45
CA MET A 594 -26.70 24.23 -29.58
C MET A 594 -26.69 24.59 -28.08
N GLN A 595 -25.88 25.56 -27.65
CA GLN A 595 -25.87 26.04 -26.27
C GLN A 595 -26.93 27.08 -25.95
N LEU A 596 -27.54 27.69 -26.99
CA LEU A 596 -28.62 28.66 -26.84
C LEU A 596 -30.02 28.01 -26.93
N SER A 597 -30.11 26.77 -27.36
CA SER A 597 -31.31 25.94 -27.39
C SER A 597 -31.41 25.04 -26.14
#